data_93795c2cfdfafba7be3f0e36ce6786d2
#
_entry.id   93795c2cfdfafba7be3f0e36ce6786d2
#
_cell.length_a   1.000
_cell.length_b   1.000
_cell.length_c   1.000
_cell.angle_alpha   90.00
_cell.angle_beta   90.00
_cell.angle_gamma   90.00
#
_symmetry.space_group_name_H-M   'P 1'
#
loop_
_entity.id
_entity.type
_entity.pdbx_description
1 polymer ?
#
loop_
_entity_poly.entity_id
_entity_poly.type
_entity_poly.pdbx_seq_one_letter_code
_entity_poly.pdbx_strand_id
1 'polypeptide(L)'
;MKEVTLYTTKFCPYCIRALRMLSKKEVPYNNIDVNKNQELYQKIKKKTGSDTVPQIFIGEEFIGGFDEMNQIDKEGKLDSMLGL
;
A
#
# COMPACT_ATOMS: atom_id res chain seq x y z
N MET A 1 15.53 2.96 4.97
CA MET A 1 14.13 3.10 4.51
C MET A 1 13.45 1.74 4.55
N LYS A 2 12.24 1.68 5.05
CA LYS A 2 11.49 0.42 5.12
C LYS A 2 10.92 0.06 3.75
N GLU A 3 10.82 -1.23 3.49
CA GLU A 3 10.22 -1.72 2.25
C GLU A 3 8.72 -1.45 2.24
N VAL A 4 8.23 -0.92 1.11
CA VAL A 4 6.80 -0.65 0.92
C VAL A 4 6.27 -1.62 -0.13
N THR A 5 5.18 -2.28 0.18
CA THR A 5 4.53 -3.22 -0.74
C THR A 5 3.06 -2.88 -0.86
N LEU A 6 2.56 -2.81 -2.10
CA LEU A 6 1.14 -2.56 -2.38
C LEU A 6 0.59 -3.71 -3.20
N TYR A 7 -0.62 -4.11 -2.84
CA TYR A 7 -1.42 -5.07 -3.62
C TYR A 7 -2.51 -4.29 -4.33
N THR A 8 -2.47 -4.26 -5.66
CA THR A 8 -3.29 -3.37 -6.48
C THR A 8 -3.94 -4.09 -7.65
N THR A 9 -4.84 -3.38 -8.34
CA THR A 9 -5.35 -3.79 -9.65
C THR A 9 -5.07 -2.68 -10.66
N LYS A 10 -5.12 -3.00 -11.96
CA LYS A 10 -4.78 -2.08 -13.04
C LYS A 10 -5.67 -0.84 -13.09
N PHE A 11 -6.97 -1.01 -12.89
CA PHE A 11 -7.96 0.05 -13.06
C PHE A 11 -8.57 0.45 -11.72
N CYS A 12 -7.73 0.86 -10.80
CA CYS A 12 -8.15 1.26 -9.47
C CYS A 12 -7.68 2.70 -9.20
N PRO A 13 -8.60 3.68 -9.16
CA PRO A 13 -8.19 5.07 -8.91
C PRO A 13 -7.47 5.27 -7.59
N TYR A 14 -7.90 4.58 -6.54
CA TYR A 14 -7.24 4.66 -5.23
C TYR A 14 -5.84 4.05 -5.26
N CYS A 15 -5.67 2.97 -6.02
CA CYS A 15 -4.34 2.37 -6.22
C CYS A 15 -3.41 3.37 -6.91
N ILE A 16 -3.90 4.03 -7.95
CA ILE A 16 -3.12 5.02 -8.70
C ILE A 16 -2.72 6.18 -7.77
N ARG A 17 -3.64 6.65 -6.94
CA ARG A 17 -3.36 7.74 -5.99
C ARG A 17 -2.29 7.33 -4.98
N ALA A 18 -2.35 6.10 -4.48
CA ALA A 18 -1.36 5.59 -3.54
C ALA A 18 0.03 5.53 -4.17
N LEU A 19 0.12 5.00 -5.39
CA LEU A 19 1.39 4.91 -6.11
C LEU A 19 1.96 6.30 -6.40
N ARG A 20 1.11 7.25 -6.78
CA ARG A 20 1.54 8.64 -7.01
C ARG A 20 2.09 9.29 -5.76
N MET A 21 1.45 9.08 -4.62
CA MET A 21 1.92 9.65 -3.36
C MET A 21 3.33 9.16 -3.03
N LEU A 22 3.57 7.85 -3.16
CA LEU A 22 4.88 7.27 -2.92
C LEU A 22 5.93 7.78 -3.92
N SER A 23 5.53 7.91 -5.19
CA SER A 23 6.44 8.43 -6.22
C SER A 23 6.83 9.87 -5.94
N LYS A 24 5.90 10.71 -5.48
CA LYS A 24 6.20 12.11 -5.11
C LYS A 24 7.17 12.20 -3.94
N LYS A 25 7.09 11.24 -3.02
CA LYS A 25 8.03 11.18 -1.89
C LYS A 25 9.35 10.51 -2.27
N GLU A 26 9.47 10.06 -3.51
CA GLU A 26 10.66 9.36 -4.02
C GLU A 26 10.95 8.08 -3.22
N VAL A 27 9.90 7.42 -2.76
CA VAL A 27 9.99 6.16 -2.02
C VAL A 27 9.87 5.00 -2.99
N PRO A 28 10.86 4.10 -3.06
CA PRO A 28 10.72 2.89 -3.85
C PRO A 28 9.66 1.97 -3.25
N TYR A 29 8.94 1.25 -4.10
CA TYR A 29 7.87 0.36 -3.65
C TYR A 29 7.79 -0.87 -4.53
N ASN A 30 7.20 -1.93 -3.99
CA ASN A 30 6.83 -3.14 -4.73
C ASN A 30 5.33 -3.06 -5.01
N ASN A 31 4.96 -3.11 -6.28
CA ASN A 31 3.56 -3.07 -6.70
C ASN A 31 3.18 -4.45 -7.25
N ILE A 32 2.28 -5.15 -6.54
CA ILE A 32 1.87 -6.51 -6.89
C ILE A 32 0.45 -6.47 -7.46
N ASP A 33 0.31 -6.90 -8.71
CA ASP A 33 -0.99 -7.00 -9.37
C ASP A 33 -1.71 -8.25 -8.84
N VAL A 34 -2.83 -8.04 -8.13
CA VAL A 34 -3.56 -9.13 -7.49
C VAL A 34 -4.24 -10.06 -8.50
N ASN A 35 -4.53 -9.56 -9.70
CA ASN A 35 -5.13 -10.39 -10.76
C ASN A 35 -4.12 -11.42 -11.31
N LYS A 36 -2.84 -11.10 -11.24
CA LYS A 36 -1.76 -11.99 -11.66
C LYS A 36 -1.22 -12.84 -10.51
N ASN A 37 -1.63 -12.56 -9.27
CA ASN A 37 -1.12 -13.22 -8.06
C ASN A 37 -2.28 -13.57 -7.13
N GLN A 38 -3.28 -14.28 -7.65
CA GLN A 38 -4.53 -14.55 -6.94
C GLN A 38 -4.35 -15.36 -5.66
N GLU A 39 -3.49 -16.37 -5.68
CA GLU A 39 -3.23 -17.18 -4.48
C GLU A 39 -2.61 -16.34 -3.36
N LEU A 40 -1.63 -15.52 -3.72
CA LEU A 40 -0.99 -14.61 -2.77
C LEU A 40 -2.01 -13.63 -2.20
N TYR A 41 -2.88 -13.09 -3.06
CA TYR A 41 -3.90 -12.15 -2.64
C TYR A 41 -4.89 -12.78 -1.66
N GLN A 42 -5.29 -14.04 -1.87
CA GLN A 42 -6.16 -14.74 -0.93
C GLN A 42 -5.51 -14.86 0.45
N LYS A 43 -4.23 -15.15 0.50
CA LYS A 43 -3.48 -15.20 1.76
C LYS A 43 -3.43 -13.84 2.45
N ILE A 44 -3.20 -12.78 1.67
CA ILE A 44 -3.15 -11.41 2.19
C ILE A 44 -4.50 -10.98 2.73
N LYS A 45 -5.60 -11.28 2.04
CA LYS A 45 -6.95 -10.96 2.52
C LYS A 45 -7.24 -11.63 3.86
N LYS A 46 -6.84 -12.87 4.02
CA LYS A 46 -7.01 -13.59 5.29
C LYS A 46 -6.18 -12.95 6.40
N LYS A 47 -4.95 -12.56 6.09
CA LYS A 47 -4.05 -11.97 7.07
C LYS A 47 -4.52 -10.59 7.54
N THR A 48 -5.02 -9.77 6.64
CA THR A 48 -5.42 -8.39 6.95
C THR A 48 -6.87 -8.26 7.37
N GLY A 49 -7.72 -9.20 6.97
CA GLY A 49 -9.17 -9.09 7.13
C GLY A 49 -9.82 -8.10 6.16
N SER A 50 -9.08 -7.60 5.19
CA SER A 50 -9.56 -6.65 4.19
C SER A 50 -9.63 -7.30 2.82
N ASP A 51 -10.70 -7.03 2.07
CA ASP A 51 -10.88 -7.54 0.71
C ASP A 51 -10.85 -6.46 -0.36
N THR A 52 -10.41 -5.27 -0.02
CA THR A 52 -10.32 -4.13 -0.94
C THR A 52 -8.88 -3.86 -1.37
N VAL A 53 -8.72 -3.14 -2.48
CA VAL A 53 -7.42 -2.67 -2.97
C VAL A 53 -7.44 -1.13 -3.00
N PRO A 54 -6.30 -0.46 -2.83
CA PRO A 54 -4.99 -1.03 -2.56
C PRO A 54 -4.86 -1.57 -1.14
N GLN A 55 -4.00 -2.56 -0.94
CA GLN A 55 -3.59 -2.96 0.40
C GLN A 55 -2.12 -2.61 0.54
N ILE A 56 -1.81 -1.77 1.51
CA ILE A 56 -0.50 -1.13 1.65
C ILE A 56 0.21 -1.62 2.90
N PHE A 57 1.44 -2.08 2.72
CA PHE A 57 2.29 -2.55 3.81
C PHE A 57 3.55 -1.71 3.87
N ILE A 58 3.98 -1.35 5.08
CA ILE A 58 5.29 -0.77 5.34
C ILE A 58 6.05 -1.78 6.18
N GLY A 59 7.06 -2.41 5.57
CA GLY A 59 7.65 -3.61 6.15
C GLY A 59 6.60 -4.70 6.23
N GLU A 60 6.39 -5.25 7.41
CA GLU A 60 5.37 -6.26 7.65
C GLU A 60 4.06 -5.68 8.20
N GLU A 61 4.02 -4.38 8.44
CA GLU A 61 2.86 -3.71 9.01
C GLU A 61 1.85 -3.33 7.95
N PHE A 62 0.62 -3.83 8.09
CA PHE A 62 -0.49 -3.44 7.23
C PHE A 62 -1.05 -2.10 7.69
N ILE A 63 -1.02 -1.09 6.82
CA ILE A 63 -1.52 0.24 7.16
C ILE A 63 -2.90 0.53 6.59
N GLY A 64 -3.40 -0.30 5.69
CA GLY A 64 -4.73 -0.13 5.10
C GLY A 64 -4.66 0.23 3.63
N GLY A 65 -5.64 1.00 3.17
CA GLY A 65 -5.73 1.49 1.81
C GLY A 65 -5.21 2.91 1.66
N PHE A 66 -5.59 3.56 0.56
CA PHE A 66 -5.15 4.93 0.29
C PHE A 66 -5.63 5.92 1.35
N ASP A 67 -6.91 5.81 1.78
CA ASP A 67 -7.46 6.76 2.74
C ASP A 67 -6.69 6.72 4.06
N GLU A 68 -6.35 5.52 4.54
CA GLU A 68 -5.55 5.34 5.76
C GLU A 68 -4.15 5.91 5.60
N MET A 69 -3.49 5.62 4.47
CA MET A 69 -2.16 6.17 4.19
C MET A 69 -2.19 7.69 4.11
N ASN A 70 -3.19 8.25 3.44
CA ASN A 70 -3.36 9.69 3.30
C ASN A 70 -3.60 10.37 4.65
N GLN A 71 -4.40 9.75 5.53
CA GLN A 71 -4.64 10.26 6.87
C GLN A 71 -3.36 10.27 7.70
N ILE A 72 -2.58 9.20 7.66
CA ILE A 72 -1.30 9.11 8.35
C ILE A 72 -0.35 10.20 7.85
N ASP A 73 -0.36 10.47 6.54
CA ASP A 73 0.46 11.52 5.95
C ASP A 73 0.04 12.91 6.43
N LYS A 74 -1.26 13.17 6.48
CA LYS A 74 -1.79 14.45 6.99
C LYS A 74 -1.44 14.68 8.46
N GLU A 75 -1.33 13.62 9.23
CA GLU A 75 -0.91 13.69 10.63
C GLU A 75 0.60 13.89 10.79
N GLY A 76 1.34 13.90 9.68
CA GLY A 76 2.79 14.09 9.70
C GLY A 76 3.57 12.87 10.15
N LYS A 77 2.96 11.69 10.12
CA LYS A 77 3.58 10.45 10.62
C LYS A 77 4.13 9.54 9.53
N LEU A 78 3.66 9.72 8.29
CA LEU A 78 3.99 8.77 7.22
C LEU A 78 5.49 8.75 6.89
N ASP A 79 6.12 9.91 6.80
CA ASP A 79 7.54 9.99 6.47
C ASP A 79 8.38 9.24 7.50
N SER A 80 8.05 9.39 8.77
CA SER A 80 8.74 8.67 9.85
C SER A 80 8.53 7.16 9.73
N MET A 81 7.31 6.72 9.42
CA MET A 81 7.01 5.30 9.24
C MET A 81 7.77 4.71 8.05
N LEU A 82 7.99 5.50 7.01
CA LEU A 82 8.75 5.09 5.83
C LEU A 82 10.26 5.09 6.08
N GLY A 83 10.71 5.71 7.14
CA GLY A 83 12.13 5.83 7.44
C GLY A 83 12.79 7.01 6.72
N LEU A 84 12.01 8.00 6.37
CA LEU A 84 12.52 9.22 5.73
C LEU A 84 13.03 10.22 6.76
#